data_3b3f1454e0c120626918be95bcfed635
#
_entry.id   3b3f1454e0c120626918be95bcfed635
#
_cell.length_a   1.000
_cell.length_b   1.000
_cell.length_c   1.000
_cell.angle_alpha   90.00
_cell.angle_beta   90.00
_cell.angle_gamma   90.00
#
_symmetry.space_group_name_H-M   'P 1'
#
loop_
_entity.id
_entity.type
_entity.pdbx_description
1 polymer ?
#
loop_
_entity_poly.entity_id
_entity_poly.type
_entity_poly.pdbx_seq_one_letter_code
_entity_poly.pdbx_strand_id
1 'polypeptide(L)'
;MPYIIYISVISALLLIFGLWVASEIKKCKSSKEELQAGIDRQDGQITELQKTNALKQDELNGIVEAYDSAAKDLKASIHYAERIQRAVIPQASEFKSLFPDCFIYFSPRDIVSGDFYTCASSPEYRIAIVADCTGHGVPGGFLSMLGMSALKDLLSKQKISKNFNPGDILNSLRQFVLTSLSEESEDDAATVSDGMDISLCAFNKDFTQIRYAAANHTIYVCRGGEIIKLKGNRMPIGRHPKQDVPFETFTFDLMKGDTVYLCSDGIQDQFGSADDIKFTTKRLAAMLLEHSQEPLQQQKASISTIVDDWKKGRDQFDDQTLIGIRI
;
A
#
# COMPACT_ATOMS: atom_id res chain seq x y z
N MET A 1 -9.35 -31.39 108.46
CA MET A 1 -10.27 -30.59 107.67
C MET A 1 -9.66 -29.77 106.51
N PRO A 2 -8.41 -29.20 106.53
CA PRO A 2 -7.88 -28.41 105.39
C PRO A 2 -7.63 -29.22 104.11
N TYR A 3 -7.25 -30.49 104.11
CA TYR A 3 -6.93 -31.33 103.00
C TYR A 3 -8.14 -31.61 102.04
N ILE A 4 -9.35 -31.69 102.58
CA ILE A 4 -10.57 -31.97 101.81
C ILE A 4 -10.97 -30.79 100.99
N ILE A 5 -10.78 -29.55 101.51
CA ILE A 5 -11.02 -28.32 100.81
C ILE A 5 -10.00 -28.10 99.64
N TYR A 6 -8.80 -28.49 99.85
CA TYR A 6 -7.76 -28.41 98.83
C TYR A 6 -8.02 -29.35 97.64
N ILE A 7 -8.45 -30.57 97.94
CA ILE A 7 -8.80 -31.58 96.94
C ILE A 7 -10.02 -31.13 96.10
N SER A 8 -11.03 -30.55 96.79
CA SER A 8 -12.26 -30.06 96.09
C SER A 8 -11.97 -28.86 95.21
N VAL A 9 -11.08 -27.98 95.64
CA VAL A 9 -10.69 -26.80 94.78
C VAL A 9 -9.86 -27.23 93.59
N ILE A 10 -8.93 -28.17 93.73
CA ILE A 10 -8.17 -28.75 92.63
C ILE A 10 -9.08 -29.49 91.68
N SER A 11 -10.03 -30.25 92.15
CA SER A 11 -11.01 -30.96 91.30
C SER A 11 -11.91 -30.00 90.48
N ALA A 12 -12.35 -28.91 91.14
CA ALA A 12 -13.12 -27.86 90.49
C ALA A 12 -12.33 -27.15 89.39
N LEU A 13 -11.04 -26.82 89.66
CA LEU A 13 -10.16 -26.21 88.68
C LEU A 13 -9.87 -27.12 87.48
N LEU A 14 -9.65 -28.39 87.72
CA LEU A 14 -9.49 -29.40 86.65
C LEU A 14 -10.75 -29.56 85.79
N LEU A 15 -11.93 -29.49 86.42
CA LEU A 15 -13.22 -29.53 85.68
C LEU A 15 -13.41 -28.30 84.82
N ILE A 16 -13.12 -27.09 85.33
CA ILE A 16 -13.19 -25.86 84.63
C ILE A 16 -12.16 -25.83 83.45
N PHE A 17 -10.94 -26.29 83.69
CA PHE A 17 -9.96 -26.47 82.65
C PHE A 17 -10.36 -27.43 81.57
N GLY A 18 -10.93 -28.59 81.98
CA GLY A 18 -11.47 -29.58 81.00
C GLY A 18 -12.60 -29.02 80.12
N LEU A 19 -13.53 -28.26 80.76
CA LEU A 19 -14.63 -27.60 80.02
C LEU A 19 -14.08 -26.49 79.06
N TRP A 20 -13.08 -25.75 79.48
CA TRP A 20 -12.44 -24.73 78.65
C TRP A 20 -11.74 -25.40 77.42
N VAL A 21 -10.93 -26.46 77.68
CA VAL A 21 -10.27 -27.23 76.61
C VAL A 21 -11.30 -27.84 75.64
N ALA A 22 -12.41 -28.42 76.15
CA ALA A 22 -13.47 -28.93 75.29
C ALA A 22 -14.14 -27.83 74.44
N SER A 23 -14.33 -26.65 75.01
CA SER A 23 -14.83 -25.47 74.26
C SER A 23 -13.88 -25.02 73.12
N GLU A 24 -12.58 -24.94 73.41
CA GLU A 24 -11.58 -24.57 72.41
C GLU A 24 -11.46 -25.63 71.27
N ILE A 25 -11.49 -26.92 71.66
CA ILE A 25 -11.52 -27.99 70.63
C ILE A 25 -12.76 -27.90 69.77
N LYS A 26 -13.94 -27.57 70.30
CA LYS A 26 -15.17 -27.40 69.54
C LYS A 26 -15.10 -26.23 68.62
N LYS A 27 -14.56 -25.09 69.06
CA LYS A 27 -14.31 -23.89 68.18
C LYS A 27 -13.34 -24.22 67.06
N CYS A 28 -12.22 -24.86 67.35
CA CYS A 28 -11.24 -25.30 66.40
C CYS A 28 -11.81 -26.21 65.31
N LYS A 29 -12.70 -27.19 65.77
CA LYS A 29 -13.38 -28.08 64.84
C LYS A 29 -14.37 -27.35 63.92
N SER A 30 -15.16 -26.40 64.45
CA SER A 30 -16.09 -25.57 63.68
C SER A 30 -15.35 -24.72 62.66
N SER A 31 -14.25 -24.06 63.08
CA SER A 31 -13.42 -23.27 62.18
C SER A 31 -12.78 -24.09 61.04
N LYS A 32 -12.38 -25.35 61.38
CA LYS A 32 -11.86 -26.28 60.37
C LYS A 32 -12.93 -26.70 59.34
N GLU A 33 -14.14 -26.94 59.81
CA GLU A 33 -15.29 -27.29 58.94
C GLU A 33 -15.68 -26.12 58.01
N GLU A 34 -15.68 -24.86 58.55
CA GLU A 34 -15.91 -23.65 57.74
C GLU A 34 -14.83 -23.44 56.70
N LEU A 35 -13.55 -23.64 57.07
CA LEU A 35 -12.42 -23.50 56.15
C LEU A 35 -12.50 -24.57 55.05
N GLN A 36 -12.83 -25.81 55.37
CA GLN A 36 -12.99 -26.90 54.41
C GLN A 36 -14.13 -26.60 53.44
N ALA A 37 -15.27 -26.11 53.92
CA ALA A 37 -16.39 -25.73 53.09
C ALA A 37 -16.04 -24.51 52.16
N GLY A 38 -15.14 -23.62 52.60
CA GLY A 38 -14.57 -22.54 51.80
C GLY A 38 -13.71 -23.08 50.65
N ILE A 39 -12.82 -24.02 50.97
CA ILE A 39 -11.94 -24.68 49.99
C ILE A 39 -12.78 -25.40 48.93
N ASP A 40 -13.75 -26.20 49.36
CA ASP A 40 -14.61 -26.96 48.44
C ASP A 40 -15.40 -26.05 47.49
N ARG A 41 -15.85 -24.87 47.94
CA ARG A 41 -16.49 -23.85 47.07
C ARG A 41 -15.52 -23.26 46.07
N GLN A 42 -14.29 -22.94 46.51
CA GLN A 42 -13.27 -22.40 45.60
C GLN A 42 -12.85 -23.42 44.53
N ASP A 43 -12.68 -24.68 44.91
CA ASP A 43 -12.38 -25.76 43.96
C ASP A 43 -13.50 -25.96 42.93
N GLY A 44 -14.76 -25.86 43.37
CA GLY A 44 -15.90 -25.85 42.46
C GLY A 44 -15.89 -24.69 41.46
N GLN A 45 -15.57 -23.47 41.95
CA GLN A 45 -15.44 -22.29 41.08
C GLN A 45 -14.27 -22.41 40.10
N ILE A 46 -13.13 -22.90 40.54
CA ILE A 46 -11.96 -23.16 39.70
C ILE A 46 -12.30 -24.14 38.58
N THR A 47 -12.98 -25.23 38.92
CA THR A 47 -13.39 -26.23 37.93
C THR A 47 -14.35 -25.67 36.89
N GLU A 48 -15.32 -24.84 37.30
CA GLU A 48 -16.26 -24.18 36.39
C GLU A 48 -15.55 -23.16 35.49
N LEU A 49 -14.62 -22.37 36.03
CA LEU A 49 -13.78 -21.43 35.25
C LEU A 49 -12.90 -22.18 34.27
N GLN A 50 -12.28 -23.27 34.64
CA GLN A 50 -11.46 -24.09 33.73
C GLN A 50 -12.31 -24.64 32.58
N LYS A 51 -13.51 -25.12 32.85
CA LYS A 51 -14.44 -25.62 31.82
C LYS A 51 -14.84 -24.48 30.86
N THR A 52 -15.18 -23.33 31.42
CA THR A 52 -15.54 -22.15 30.62
C THR A 52 -14.37 -21.66 29.74
N ASN A 53 -13.15 -21.66 30.30
CA ASN A 53 -11.94 -21.27 29.55
C ASN A 53 -11.64 -22.29 28.44
N ALA A 54 -11.81 -23.59 28.67
CA ALA A 54 -11.64 -24.61 27.64
C ALA A 54 -12.61 -24.38 26.46
N LEU A 55 -13.90 -24.16 26.77
CA LEU A 55 -14.90 -23.88 25.73
C LEU A 55 -14.57 -22.60 24.91
N LYS A 56 -14.15 -21.52 25.59
CA LYS A 56 -13.73 -20.30 24.91
C LYS A 56 -12.47 -20.48 24.04
N GLN A 57 -11.55 -21.35 24.51
CA GLN A 57 -10.35 -21.66 23.72
C GLN A 57 -10.69 -22.42 22.44
N ASP A 58 -11.61 -23.40 22.54
CA ASP A 58 -12.08 -24.16 21.37
C ASP A 58 -12.81 -23.23 20.37
N GLU A 59 -13.67 -22.32 20.86
CA GLU A 59 -14.35 -21.33 20.04
C GLU A 59 -13.34 -20.39 19.34
N LEU A 60 -12.33 -19.90 20.08
CA LEU A 60 -11.27 -19.05 19.55
C LEU A 60 -10.46 -19.76 18.46
N ASN A 61 -10.10 -21.02 18.70
CA ASN A 61 -9.37 -21.83 17.71
C ASN A 61 -10.20 -21.99 16.43
N GLY A 62 -11.50 -22.23 16.53
CA GLY A 62 -12.40 -22.31 15.38
C GLY A 62 -12.48 -20.99 14.59
N ILE A 63 -12.51 -19.84 15.28
CA ILE A 63 -12.49 -18.53 14.64
C ILE A 63 -11.15 -18.28 13.93
N VAL A 64 -10.03 -18.64 14.55
CA VAL A 64 -8.69 -18.50 13.96
C VAL A 64 -8.57 -19.34 12.69
N GLU A 65 -8.99 -20.60 12.72
CA GLU A 65 -8.97 -21.49 11.54
C GLU A 65 -9.83 -20.94 10.39
N ALA A 66 -11.04 -20.46 10.71
CA ALA A 66 -11.92 -19.85 9.71
C ALA A 66 -11.32 -18.58 9.12
N TYR A 67 -10.70 -17.73 9.94
CA TYR A 67 -9.99 -16.53 9.50
C TYR A 67 -8.81 -16.86 8.58
N ASP A 68 -7.97 -17.81 8.97
CA ASP A 68 -6.80 -18.22 8.19
C ASP A 68 -7.22 -18.80 6.83
N SER A 69 -8.30 -19.59 6.80
CA SER A 69 -8.86 -20.10 5.54
C SER A 69 -9.35 -18.98 4.65
N ALA A 70 -10.15 -18.04 5.17
CA ALA A 70 -10.67 -16.91 4.42
C ALA A 70 -9.54 -15.97 3.91
N ALA A 71 -8.54 -15.72 4.74
CA ALA A 71 -7.37 -14.93 4.36
C ALA A 71 -6.56 -15.59 3.24
N LYS A 72 -6.41 -16.91 3.26
CA LYS A 72 -5.75 -17.69 2.22
C LYS A 72 -6.51 -17.61 0.89
N ASP A 73 -7.82 -17.76 0.91
CA ASP A 73 -8.67 -17.71 -0.27
C ASP A 73 -8.68 -16.29 -0.89
N LEU A 74 -8.76 -15.27 -0.04
CA LEU A 74 -8.65 -13.88 -0.48
C LEU A 74 -7.29 -13.60 -1.13
N LYS A 75 -6.19 -14.04 -0.50
CA LYS A 75 -4.84 -13.87 -1.06
C LYS A 75 -4.68 -14.58 -2.39
N ALA A 76 -5.22 -15.79 -2.55
CA ALA A 76 -5.22 -16.51 -3.82
C ALA A 76 -5.99 -15.74 -4.91
N SER A 77 -7.14 -15.14 -4.57
CA SER A 77 -7.93 -14.32 -5.48
C SER A 77 -7.17 -13.06 -5.92
N ILE A 78 -6.45 -12.40 -5.00
CA ILE A 78 -5.63 -11.22 -5.33
C ILE A 78 -4.43 -11.61 -6.22
N HIS A 79 -3.78 -12.75 -5.99
CA HIS A 79 -2.73 -13.25 -6.89
C HIS A 79 -3.26 -13.60 -8.29
N TYR A 80 -4.52 -14.03 -8.39
CA TYR A 80 -5.13 -14.20 -9.69
C TYR A 80 -5.37 -12.86 -10.40
N ALA A 81 -5.83 -11.83 -9.68
CA ALA A 81 -5.94 -10.46 -10.20
C ALA A 81 -4.58 -9.90 -10.66
N GLU A 82 -3.49 -10.14 -9.90
CA GLU A 82 -2.12 -9.80 -10.32
C GLU A 82 -1.74 -10.43 -11.67
N ARG A 83 -2.06 -11.70 -11.86
CA ARG A 83 -1.79 -12.38 -13.14
C ARG A 83 -2.52 -11.73 -14.30
N ILE A 84 -3.77 -11.29 -14.09
CA ILE A 84 -4.53 -10.58 -15.12
C ILE A 84 -3.90 -9.22 -15.40
N GLN A 85 -3.56 -8.45 -14.36
CA GLN A 85 -2.92 -7.14 -14.51
C GLN A 85 -1.58 -7.25 -15.25
N ARG A 86 -0.73 -8.21 -14.87
CA ARG A 86 0.56 -8.47 -15.56
C ARG A 86 0.41 -8.86 -17.02
N ALA A 87 -0.70 -9.48 -17.42
CA ALA A 87 -0.96 -9.83 -18.80
C ALA A 87 -1.32 -8.61 -19.67
N VAL A 88 -1.77 -7.52 -19.05
CA VAL A 88 -2.14 -6.27 -19.74
C VAL A 88 -0.98 -5.28 -19.81
N ILE A 89 -0.13 -5.24 -18.79
CA ILE A 89 1.08 -4.39 -18.75
C ILE A 89 2.09 -4.89 -19.81
N PRO A 90 2.64 -4.00 -20.67
CA PRO A 90 3.63 -4.40 -21.65
C PRO A 90 4.86 -5.07 -21.01
N GLN A 91 5.34 -6.12 -21.64
CA GLN A 91 6.59 -6.72 -21.19
C GLN A 91 7.78 -5.80 -21.49
N ALA A 92 8.84 -5.92 -20.67
CA ALA A 92 10.05 -5.11 -20.86
C ALA A 92 10.66 -5.29 -22.26
N SER A 93 10.50 -6.44 -22.92
CA SER A 93 10.93 -6.70 -24.29
C SER A 93 10.16 -5.89 -25.31
N GLU A 94 8.84 -5.74 -25.13
CA GLU A 94 7.99 -4.92 -25.98
C GLU A 94 8.37 -3.45 -25.89
N PHE A 95 8.57 -2.95 -24.66
CA PHE A 95 9.01 -1.58 -24.42
C PHE A 95 10.40 -1.31 -25.04
N LYS A 96 11.36 -2.24 -24.87
CA LYS A 96 12.70 -2.18 -25.47
C LYS A 96 12.70 -2.21 -27.00
N SER A 97 11.71 -2.85 -27.62
CA SER A 97 11.60 -2.83 -29.08
C SER A 97 11.31 -1.43 -29.62
N LEU A 98 10.65 -0.59 -28.85
CA LEU A 98 10.35 0.79 -29.19
C LEU A 98 11.41 1.78 -28.72
N PHE A 99 12.01 1.49 -27.56
CA PHE A 99 13.03 2.31 -26.89
C PHE A 99 14.23 1.43 -26.57
N PRO A 100 15.18 1.25 -27.51
CA PRO A 100 16.28 0.27 -27.35
C PRO A 100 17.16 0.54 -26.12
N ASP A 101 17.40 1.81 -25.81
CA ASP A 101 18.14 2.21 -24.59
C ASP A 101 17.15 2.78 -23.56
N CYS A 102 16.62 1.89 -22.74
CA CYS A 102 15.67 2.22 -21.68
C CYS A 102 15.81 1.30 -20.47
N PHE A 103 15.30 1.75 -19.33
CA PHE A 103 15.00 0.89 -18.20
C PHE A 103 13.58 1.16 -17.67
N ILE A 104 13.03 0.17 -17.00
CA ILE A 104 11.77 0.26 -16.26
C ILE A 104 12.05 -0.19 -14.83
N TYR A 105 11.82 0.69 -13.87
CA TYR A 105 11.72 0.39 -12.45
C TYR A 105 10.23 0.42 -12.11
N PHE A 106 9.69 -0.74 -11.72
CA PHE A 106 8.28 -0.91 -11.37
C PHE A 106 8.21 -1.76 -10.13
N SER A 107 7.78 -1.17 -9.04
CA SER A 107 7.72 -1.78 -7.72
C SER A 107 6.35 -1.50 -7.10
N PRO A 108 5.39 -2.42 -7.26
CA PRO A 108 4.11 -2.33 -6.59
C PRO A 108 4.27 -2.34 -5.06
N ARG A 109 3.44 -1.57 -4.36
CA ARG A 109 3.33 -1.61 -2.91
C ARG A 109 2.68 -2.90 -2.42
N ASP A 110 1.60 -3.26 -3.06
CA ASP A 110 0.79 -4.43 -2.75
C ASP A 110 0.97 -5.51 -3.85
N ILE A 111 0.16 -6.57 -3.82
CA ILE A 111 0.20 -7.64 -4.83
C ILE A 111 -0.18 -7.11 -6.21
N VAL A 112 -1.17 -6.20 -6.27
CA VAL A 112 -1.58 -5.50 -7.48
C VAL A 112 -1.29 -4.01 -7.33
N SER A 113 -1.05 -3.31 -8.43
CA SER A 113 -0.58 -1.93 -8.46
C SER A 113 -1.66 -0.97 -8.97
N GLY A 114 -1.78 0.21 -8.34
CA GLY A 114 -2.47 1.36 -8.91
C GLY A 114 -1.67 2.01 -10.04
N ASP A 115 -0.34 1.96 -9.93
CA ASP A 115 0.54 2.39 -11.01
C ASP A 115 0.49 1.47 -12.21
N PHE A 116 0.66 2.04 -13.40
CA PHE A 116 0.94 1.28 -14.61
C PHE A 116 1.79 2.08 -15.60
N TYR A 117 2.39 1.34 -16.52
CA TYR A 117 3.02 1.92 -17.69
C TYR A 117 2.55 1.21 -18.94
N THR A 118 2.58 1.93 -20.08
CA THR A 118 2.28 1.34 -21.37
C THR A 118 3.05 2.04 -22.47
N CYS A 119 3.10 1.42 -23.64
CA CYS A 119 3.74 1.98 -24.83
C CYS A 119 2.90 1.71 -26.06
N ALA A 120 3.11 2.54 -27.07
CA ALA A 120 2.51 2.36 -28.39
C ALA A 120 3.46 2.90 -29.46
N SER A 121 3.21 2.52 -30.70
CA SER A 121 3.99 3.04 -31.83
C SER A 121 3.13 3.30 -33.07
N SER A 122 3.61 4.23 -33.86
CA SER A 122 3.13 4.50 -35.21
C SER A 122 4.32 4.72 -36.14
N PRO A 123 4.13 4.90 -37.45
CA PRO A 123 5.22 5.29 -38.32
C PRO A 123 5.92 6.59 -37.93
N GLU A 124 5.22 7.50 -37.25
CA GLU A 124 5.69 8.86 -36.92
C GLU A 124 6.19 8.99 -35.46
N TYR A 125 5.66 8.18 -34.53
CA TYR A 125 5.92 8.34 -33.09
C TYR A 125 6.16 7.01 -32.36
N ARG A 126 6.96 7.09 -31.31
CA ARG A 126 7.05 6.09 -30.24
C ARG A 126 6.47 6.71 -28.98
N ILE A 127 5.52 6.06 -28.35
CA ILE A 127 4.79 6.62 -27.21
C ILE A 127 5.14 5.84 -25.96
N ALA A 128 5.50 6.57 -24.89
CA ALA A 128 5.70 6.06 -23.55
C ALA A 128 4.71 6.74 -22.60
N ILE A 129 4.08 5.98 -21.71
CA ILE A 129 3.08 6.45 -20.76
C ILE A 129 3.42 5.85 -19.39
N VAL A 130 3.33 6.68 -18.35
CA VAL A 130 3.30 6.28 -16.93
C VAL A 130 2.09 6.93 -16.30
N ALA A 131 1.33 6.15 -15.56
CA ALA A 131 0.15 6.60 -14.85
C ALA A 131 0.14 6.05 -13.42
N ASP A 132 -0.43 6.83 -12.52
CA ASP A 132 -0.61 6.60 -11.10
C ASP A 132 -2.10 6.80 -10.78
N CYS A 133 -2.78 5.73 -10.40
CA CYS A 133 -4.21 5.74 -10.10
C CYS A 133 -4.46 5.99 -8.62
N THR A 134 -5.54 6.69 -8.32
CA THR A 134 -5.99 6.89 -6.94
C THR A 134 -6.14 5.57 -6.20
N GLY A 135 -5.42 5.44 -5.08
CA GLY A 135 -5.43 4.25 -4.22
C GLY A 135 -4.50 3.14 -4.70
N HIS A 136 -4.18 2.25 -3.78
CA HIS A 136 -3.28 1.12 -3.99
C HIS A 136 -4.00 -0.21 -3.76
N GLY A 137 -3.33 -1.33 -3.99
CA GLY A 137 -3.92 -2.65 -3.86
C GLY A 137 -5.06 -2.90 -4.83
N VAL A 138 -6.12 -3.60 -4.40
CA VAL A 138 -7.20 -4.05 -5.30
C VAL A 138 -7.95 -2.90 -5.99
N PRO A 139 -8.40 -1.84 -5.29
CA PRO A 139 -9.08 -0.71 -5.94
C PRO A 139 -8.20 -0.02 -6.99
N GLY A 140 -6.96 0.35 -6.64
CA GLY A 140 -5.99 0.93 -7.57
C GLY A 140 -5.72 0.01 -8.76
N GLY A 141 -5.58 -1.30 -8.50
CA GLY A 141 -5.38 -2.30 -9.54
C GLY A 141 -6.52 -2.39 -10.56
N PHE A 142 -7.78 -2.26 -10.13
CA PHE A 142 -8.92 -2.19 -11.06
C PHE A 142 -8.91 -0.91 -11.88
N LEU A 143 -8.63 0.23 -11.24
CA LEU A 143 -8.57 1.51 -11.91
C LEU A 143 -7.43 1.57 -12.95
N SER A 144 -6.27 1.01 -12.63
CA SER A 144 -5.14 0.89 -13.55
C SER A 144 -5.48 0.02 -14.77
N MET A 145 -6.19 -1.10 -14.58
CA MET A 145 -6.64 -1.94 -15.69
C MET A 145 -7.66 -1.23 -16.58
N LEU A 146 -8.60 -0.49 -15.98
CA LEU A 146 -9.57 0.33 -16.70
C LEU A 146 -8.85 1.40 -17.55
N GLY A 147 -7.90 2.13 -16.95
CA GLY A 147 -7.08 3.14 -17.61
C GLY A 147 -6.26 2.59 -18.77
N MET A 148 -5.57 1.45 -18.55
CA MET A 148 -4.80 0.78 -19.61
C MET A 148 -5.68 0.34 -20.79
N SER A 149 -6.86 -0.23 -20.50
CA SER A 149 -7.78 -0.67 -21.54
C SER A 149 -8.29 0.51 -22.37
N ALA A 150 -8.68 1.59 -21.70
CA ALA A 150 -9.11 2.83 -22.34
C ALA A 150 -8.00 3.44 -23.22
N LEU A 151 -6.77 3.53 -22.69
CA LEU A 151 -5.64 4.06 -23.46
C LEU A 151 -5.32 3.23 -24.69
N LYS A 152 -5.33 1.89 -24.58
CA LYS A 152 -5.13 1.01 -25.74
C LYS A 152 -6.18 1.26 -26.83
N ASP A 153 -7.45 1.37 -26.44
CA ASP A 153 -8.54 1.65 -27.37
C ASP A 153 -8.39 3.05 -28.02
N LEU A 154 -8.14 4.07 -27.23
CA LEU A 154 -7.94 5.44 -27.69
C LEU A 154 -6.76 5.57 -28.66
N LEU A 155 -5.61 4.98 -28.30
CA LEU A 155 -4.40 5.01 -29.15
C LEU A 155 -4.58 4.20 -30.45
N SER A 156 -5.38 3.13 -30.43
CA SER A 156 -5.67 2.34 -31.62
C SER A 156 -6.63 3.05 -32.60
N LYS A 157 -7.61 3.78 -32.07
CA LYS A 157 -8.62 4.51 -32.83
C LYS A 157 -8.11 5.82 -33.41
N GLN A 158 -7.27 6.52 -32.68
CA GLN A 158 -6.66 7.75 -33.17
C GLN A 158 -5.55 7.42 -34.18
N LYS A 159 -5.64 8.00 -35.38
CA LYS A 159 -4.52 7.97 -36.32
C LYS A 159 -3.35 8.77 -35.72
N ILE A 160 -2.38 8.05 -35.15
CA ILE A 160 -1.14 8.64 -34.64
C ILE A 160 -0.30 9.11 -35.84
N SER A 161 -0.64 10.30 -36.35
CA SER A 161 -0.03 10.96 -37.52
C SER A 161 0.89 12.10 -37.06
N LYS A 162 1.49 12.83 -38.00
CA LYS A 162 2.33 14.00 -37.72
C LYS A 162 1.66 15.04 -36.81
N ASN A 163 0.33 15.13 -36.82
CA ASN A 163 -0.43 16.07 -36.00
C ASN A 163 -0.98 15.40 -34.71
N PHE A 164 -0.43 14.26 -34.30
CA PHE A 164 -0.84 13.59 -33.06
C PHE A 164 -0.77 14.54 -31.86
N ASN A 165 -1.87 14.63 -31.12
CA ASN A 165 -2.04 15.53 -30.01
C ASN A 165 -2.21 14.74 -28.68
N PRO A 166 -1.17 14.59 -27.86
CA PRO A 166 -1.27 13.92 -26.56
C PRO A 166 -2.37 14.47 -25.64
N GLY A 167 -2.64 15.78 -25.67
CA GLY A 167 -3.70 16.40 -24.88
C GLY A 167 -5.09 15.87 -25.21
N ASP A 168 -5.36 15.57 -26.49
CA ASP A 168 -6.65 15.02 -26.92
C ASP A 168 -6.87 13.60 -26.37
N ILE A 169 -5.78 12.81 -26.26
CA ILE A 169 -5.83 11.50 -25.59
C ILE A 169 -6.21 11.65 -24.14
N LEU A 170 -5.57 12.56 -23.40
CA LEU A 170 -5.88 12.78 -21.99
C LEU A 170 -7.29 13.33 -21.79
N ASN A 171 -7.77 14.19 -22.67
CA ASN A 171 -9.15 14.69 -22.65
C ASN A 171 -10.15 13.55 -22.86
N SER A 172 -9.90 12.67 -23.84
CA SER A 172 -10.74 11.52 -24.13
C SER A 172 -10.71 10.50 -22.98
N LEU A 173 -9.55 10.27 -22.40
CA LEU A 173 -9.38 9.40 -21.22
C LEU A 173 -10.16 9.94 -20.02
N ARG A 174 -10.10 11.26 -19.77
CA ARG A 174 -10.87 11.88 -18.70
C ARG A 174 -12.38 11.71 -18.89
N GLN A 175 -12.88 11.91 -20.09
CA GLN A 175 -14.30 11.70 -20.39
C GLN A 175 -14.70 10.23 -20.16
N PHE A 176 -13.85 9.31 -20.58
CA PHE A 176 -14.08 7.88 -20.34
C PHE A 176 -14.14 7.57 -18.83
N VAL A 177 -13.17 8.04 -18.03
CA VAL A 177 -13.13 7.81 -16.57
C VAL A 177 -14.34 8.43 -15.90
N LEU A 178 -14.68 9.68 -16.21
CA LEU A 178 -15.85 10.36 -15.65
C LEU A 178 -17.15 9.61 -15.96
N THR A 179 -17.29 9.09 -17.18
CA THR A 179 -18.50 8.36 -17.57
C THR A 179 -18.57 6.96 -16.94
N SER A 180 -17.41 6.28 -16.84
CA SER A 180 -17.35 4.91 -16.30
C SER A 180 -17.51 4.84 -14.79
N LEU A 181 -17.10 5.90 -14.06
CA LEU A 181 -17.16 5.97 -12.60
C LEU A 181 -18.28 6.88 -12.09
N SER A 182 -19.16 7.37 -12.97
CA SER A 182 -20.36 8.08 -12.54
C SER A 182 -21.40 7.07 -12.06
N GLU A 183 -21.47 6.83 -10.76
CA GLU A 183 -22.60 6.14 -10.15
C GLU A 183 -23.78 7.08 -10.01
N GLU A 184 -24.97 6.61 -10.42
CA GLU A 184 -26.29 7.22 -10.14
C GLU A 184 -26.75 6.94 -8.70
N SER A 185 -25.87 7.01 -7.71
CA SER A 185 -26.27 6.84 -6.32
C SER A 185 -26.56 8.20 -5.67
N GLU A 186 -27.84 8.50 -5.47
CA GLU A 186 -28.34 9.72 -4.81
C GLU A 186 -27.93 9.83 -3.32
N ASP A 187 -27.30 8.79 -2.72
CA ASP A 187 -27.15 8.68 -1.26
C ASP A 187 -25.72 8.79 -0.71
N ASP A 188 -24.68 8.90 -1.51
CA ASP A 188 -23.32 9.03 -0.97
C ASP A 188 -22.70 10.41 -1.24
N ALA A 189 -22.82 11.29 -0.23
CA ALA A 189 -22.10 12.56 -0.14
C ALA A 189 -20.59 12.45 -0.01
N ALA A 190 -20.03 11.25 -0.06
CA ALA A 190 -18.60 10.97 -0.16
C ALA A 190 -18.24 10.67 -1.62
N THR A 191 -18.24 11.70 -2.46
CA THR A 191 -17.67 11.59 -3.81
C THR A 191 -16.17 11.30 -3.70
N VAL A 192 -15.82 10.01 -3.71
CA VAL A 192 -14.42 9.60 -3.87
C VAL A 192 -13.96 10.18 -5.21
N SER A 193 -12.90 10.98 -5.16
CA SER A 193 -12.31 11.60 -6.34
C SER A 193 -11.42 10.58 -7.05
N ASP A 194 -12.02 9.47 -7.53
CA ASP A 194 -11.29 8.46 -8.27
C ASP A 194 -10.79 9.02 -9.58
N GLY A 195 -9.53 8.75 -9.87
CA GLY A 195 -8.86 9.26 -11.04
C GLY A 195 -7.44 8.77 -11.16
N MET A 196 -6.67 9.43 -12.01
CA MET A 196 -5.26 9.13 -12.17
C MET A 196 -4.44 10.36 -12.55
N ASP A 197 -3.20 10.36 -12.11
CA ASP A 197 -2.14 11.24 -12.59
C ASP A 197 -1.38 10.52 -13.69
N ILE A 198 -1.01 11.19 -14.76
CA ILE A 198 -0.46 10.54 -15.94
C ILE A 198 0.51 11.44 -16.69
N SER A 199 1.53 10.84 -17.27
CA SER A 199 2.40 11.45 -18.26
C SER A 199 2.41 10.63 -19.56
N LEU A 200 2.13 11.29 -20.69
CA LEU A 200 2.16 10.73 -22.04
C LEU A 200 3.19 11.48 -22.86
N CYS A 201 4.23 10.77 -23.31
CA CYS A 201 5.30 11.29 -24.18
C CYS A 201 5.27 10.60 -25.54
N ALA A 202 5.10 11.36 -26.60
CA ALA A 202 5.21 10.92 -27.98
C ALA A 202 6.54 11.43 -28.58
N PHE A 203 7.51 10.53 -28.68
CA PHE A 203 8.80 10.78 -29.30
C PHE A 203 8.66 10.67 -30.82
N ASN A 204 9.09 11.67 -31.56
CA ASN A 204 9.12 11.57 -33.00
C ASN A 204 10.08 10.44 -33.46
N LYS A 205 9.92 10.01 -34.69
CA LYS A 205 10.67 8.90 -35.28
C LYS A 205 12.18 9.01 -35.10
N ASP A 206 12.73 10.23 -35.20
CA ASP A 206 14.18 10.50 -35.16
C ASP A 206 14.66 10.85 -33.72
N PHE A 207 13.78 10.79 -32.73
CA PHE A 207 14.05 11.13 -31.32
C PHE A 207 14.64 12.55 -31.12
N THR A 208 14.30 13.49 -32.01
CA THR A 208 14.74 14.88 -31.91
C THR A 208 13.74 15.78 -31.20
N GLN A 209 12.53 15.28 -30.97
CA GLN A 209 11.46 16.05 -30.34
C GLN A 209 10.48 15.10 -29.62
N ILE A 210 9.97 15.53 -28.47
CA ILE A 210 8.79 14.96 -27.84
C ILE A 210 7.62 15.94 -27.90
N ARG A 211 6.42 15.38 -28.16
CA ARG A 211 5.16 16.02 -27.82
C ARG A 211 4.63 15.33 -26.57
N TYR A 212 4.21 16.09 -25.59
CA TYR A 212 3.75 15.49 -24.34
C TYR A 212 2.51 16.19 -23.80
N ALA A 213 1.75 15.46 -23.02
CA ALA A 213 0.73 15.95 -22.11
C ALA A 213 0.89 15.25 -20.77
N ALA A 214 0.62 15.96 -19.69
CA ALA A 214 0.67 15.37 -18.37
C ALA A 214 -0.43 15.97 -17.46
N ALA A 215 -1.04 15.10 -16.68
CA ALA A 215 -1.96 15.43 -15.61
C ALA A 215 -1.19 15.26 -14.29
N ASN A 216 -0.96 16.35 -13.56
CA ASN A 216 -0.18 16.46 -12.32
C ASN A 216 1.27 15.92 -12.36
N HIS A 217 1.61 15.02 -13.26
CA HIS A 217 2.96 14.47 -13.39
C HIS A 217 3.99 15.49 -13.90
N THR A 218 5.22 15.29 -13.47
CA THR A 218 6.40 16.02 -14.00
C THR A 218 7.28 15.04 -14.75
N ILE A 219 7.65 15.37 -15.98
CA ILE A 219 8.63 14.64 -16.78
C ILE A 219 9.99 15.31 -16.57
N TYR A 220 11.04 14.52 -16.34
CA TYR A 220 12.39 15.05 -16.15
C TYR A 220 13.25 14.77 -17.38
N VAL A 221 14.05 15.74 -17.77
CA VAL A 221 15.06 15.56 -18.83
C VAL A 221 16.41 15.94 -18.25
N CYS A 222 17.35 15.00 -18.23
CA CYS A 222 18.75 15.29 -17.88
C CYS A 222 19.54 15.55 -19.15
N ARG A 223 20.13 16.73 -19.23
CA ARG A 223 20.92 17.24 -20.38
C ARG A 223 22.18 17.93 -19.88
N GLY A 224 23.36 17.47 -20.31
CA GLY A 224 24.61 18.18 -20.07
C GLY A 224 24.93 18.50 -18.60
N GLY A 225 24.48 17.67 -17.66
CA GLY A 225 24.66 17.90 -16.21
C GLY A 225 23.58 18.79 -15.58
N GLU A 226 22.51 19.09 -16.29
CA GLU A 226 21.36 19.84 -15.79
C GLU A 226 20.08 19.00 -15.84
N ILE A 227 19.13 19.30 -14.95
CA ILE A 227 17.82 18.67 -14.93
C ILE A 227 16.72 19.67 -15.32
N ILE A 228 16.02 19.37 -16.37
CA ILE A 228 14.92 20.16 -16.91
C ILE A 228 13.60 19.49 -16.47
N LYS A 229 12.68 20.28 -15.92
CA LYS A 229 11.36 19.79 -15.47
C LYS A 229 10.29 20.22 -16.46
N LEU A 230 9.74 19.27 -17.17
CA LEU A 230 8.63 19.48 -18.08
C LEU A 230 7.33 19.24 -17.32
N LYS A 231 6.53 20.29 -17.16
CA LYS A 231 5.28 20.25 -16.42
C LYS A 231 4.09 20.17 -17.36
N GLY A 232 3.05 19.47 -16.96
CA GLY A 232 1.75 19.48 -17.62
C GLY A 232 0.73 20.32 -16.88
N ASN A 233 -0.53 19.97 -17.08
CA ASN A 233 -1.66 20.61 -16.41
C ASN A 233 -1.77 20.13 -14.94
N ARG A 234 -2.08 21.06 -14.03
CA ARG A 234 -2.28 20.76 -12.61
C ARG A 234 -3.73 20.36 -12.34
N MET A 235 -4.09 19.23 -12.84
CA MET A 235 -5.38 18.57 -12.62
C MET A 235 -5.24 17.08 -12.97
N PRO A 236 -5.94 16.15 -12.28
CA PRO A 236 -5.93 14.73 -12.56
C PRO A 236 -6.84 14.38 -13.75
N ILE A 237 -6.73 13.15 -14.22
CA ILE A 237 -7.74 12.48 -15.03
C ILE A 237 -8.84 12.01 -14.07
N GLY A 238 -9.94 12.75 -13.95
CA GLY A 238 -11.02 12.45 -13.02
C GLY A 238 -11.83 13.70 -12.65
N ARG A 239 -12.64 13.59 -11.59
CA ARG A 239 -13.41 14.72 -11.07
C ARG A 239 -12.48 15.76 -10.46
N HIS A 240 -12.60 17.00 -10.91
CA HIS A 240 -11.79 18.11 -10.43
C HIS A 240 -12.51 19.44 -10.74
N PRO A 241 -12.34 20.52 -9.94
CA PRO A 241 -12.93 21.83 -10.25
C PRO A 241 -12.57 22.40 -11.62
N LYS A 242 -11.46 21.92 -12.23
CA LYS A 242 -11.02 22.29 -13.58
C LYS A 242 -11.28 21.21 -14.62
N GLN A 243 -12.22 20.29 -14.40
CA GLN A 243 -12.47 19.18 -15.33
C GLN A 243 -12.92 19.63 -16.73
N ASP A 244 -13.45 20.85 -16.86
CA ASP A 244 -13.86 21.40 -18.15
C ASP A 244 -12.69 22.08 -18.90
N VAL A 245 -11.53 22.27 -18.25
CA VAL A 245 -10.34 22.81 -18.88
C VAL A 245 -9.64 21.69 -19.66
N PRO A 246 -9.38 21.84 -20.95
CA PRO A 246 -8.71 20.80 -21.73
C PRO A 246 -7.25 20.63 -21.30
N PHE A 247 -6.75 19.39 -21.44
CA PHE A 247 -5.32 19.13 -21.35
C PHE A 247 -4.62 19.69 -22.58
N GLU A 248 -3.49 20.36 -22.35
CA GLU A 248 -2.66 20.95 -23.38
C GLU A 248 -1.58 19.97 -23.86
N THR A 249 -1.21 20.10 -25.12
CA THR A 249 -0.03 19.44 -25.66
C THR A 249 1.15 20.40 -25.68
N PHE A 250 2.24 19.98 -25.09
CA PHE A 250 3.51 20.69 -25.07
C PHE A 250 4.51 20.00 -26.01
N THR A 251 5.52 20.75 -26.43
CA THR A 251 6.59 20.22 -27.28
C THR A 251 7.93 20.58 -26.66
N PHE A 252 8.89 19.65 -26.74
CA PHE A 252 10.24 19.87 -26.26
C PHE A 252 11.25 19.23 -27.23
N ASP A 253 12.26 19.98 -27.63
CA ASP A 253 13.31 19.51 -28.53
C ASP A 253 14.35 18.73 -27.76
N LEU A 254 14.63 17.51 -28.22
CA LEU A 254 15.58 16.56 -27.63
C LEU A 254 16.94 16.68 -28.32
N MET A 255 17.99 16.40 -27.56
CA MET A 255 19.37 16.31 -28.02
C MET A 255 19.94 14.93 -27.75
N LYS A 256 20.86 14.51 -28.60
CA LYS A 256 21.59 13.25 -28.36
C LYS A 256 22.30 13.30 -27.01
N GLY A 257 22.10 12.25 -26.22
CA GLY A 257 22.62 12.12 -24.85
C GLY A 257 21.64 12.59 -23.77
N ASP A 258 20.50 13.16 -24.12
CA ASP A 258 19.43 13.40 -23.15
C ASP A 258 18.94 12.08 -22.54
N THR A 259 18.55 12.12 -21.28
CA THR A 259 17.79 11.04 -20.68
C THR A 259 16.46 11.59 -20.19
N VAL A 260 15.38 11.04 -20.71
CA VAL A 260 13.99 11.41 -20.35
C VAL A 260 13.48 10.44 -19.32
N TYR A 261 12.92 10.95 -18.19
CA TYR A 261 12.34 10.14 -17.13
C TYR A 261 10.87 10.47 -16.94
N LEU A 262 10.06 9.42 -16.93
CA LEU A 262 8.66 9.44 -16.54
C LEU A 262 8.52 8.69 -15.22
N CYS A 263 7.83 9.27 -14.24
CA CYS A 263 7.67 8.64 -12.93
C CYS A 263 6.31 8.95 -12.30
N SER A 264 5.83 8.01 -11.46
CA SER A 264 4.80 8.28 -10.46
C SER A 264 5.38 9.01 -9.25
N ASP A 265 4.57 9.33 -8.27
CA ASP A 265 5.02 10.05 -7.08
C ASP A 265 5.55 9.15 -5.94
N GLY A 266 5.36 7.83 -6.02
CA GLY A 266 5.68 6.90 -4.94
C GLY A 266 7.13 6.91 -4.47
N ILE A 267 8.12 7.20 -5.35
CA ILE A 267 9.51 7.36 -4.92
C ILE A 267 9.68 8.63 -4.08
N GLN A 268 9.13 9.77 -4.55
CA GLN A 268 9.28 11.05 -3.85
C GLN A 268 8.50 11.08 -2.52
N ASP A 269 7.45 10.30 -2.42
CA ASP A 269 6.58 10.22 -1.26
C ASP A 269 6.98 9.13 -0.26
N GLN A 270 7.98 8.30 -0.59
CA GLN A 270 8.51 7.30 0.32
C GLN A 270 9.15 7.94 1.56
N PHE A 271 8.70 7.51 2.74
CA PHE A 271 9.28 7.93 4.01
C PHE A 271 10.58 7.19 4.32
N GLY A 272 11.57 7.93 4.80
CA GLY A 272 12.83 7.39 5.28
C GLY A 272 12.74 6.81 6.69
N SER A 273 13.66 5.91 7.04
CA SER A 273 13.66 5.22 8.34
C SER A 273 14.11 6.10 9.52
N ALA A 274 14.96 7.09 9.29
CA ALA A 274 15.61 7.83 10.39
C ALA A 274 14.75 8.95 10.98
N ASP A 275 14.11 9.78 10.13
CA ASP A 275 13.51 11.04 10.56
C ASP A 275 12.04 11.22 10.17
N ASP A 276 11.38 10.16 9.69
CA ASP A 276 10.00 10.22 9.19
C ASP A 276 9.78 11.31 8.10
N ILE A 277 10.82 11.55 7.29
CA ILE A 277 10.83 12.56 6.25
C ILE A 277 10.63 11.89 4.89
N LYS A 278 9.82 12.49 4.01
CA LYS A 278 9.64 12.02 2.63
C LYS A 278 10.95 12.19 1.83
N PHE A 279 11.15 11.32 0.83
CA PHE A 279 12.27 11.41 -0.11
C PHE A 279 12.27 12.76 -0.84
N THR A 280 11.15 13.22 -1.24
CA THR A 280 10.85 14.51 -1.88
C THR A 280 11.27 14.61 -3.34
N THR A 281 10.54 15.42 -4.09
CA THR A 281 10.84 15.78 -5.49
C THR A 281 12.25 16.35 -5.69
N LYS A 282 12.82 17.02 -4.66
CA LYS A 282 14.17 17.59 -4.73
C LYS A 282 15.23 16.49 -4.73
N ARG A 283 15.11 15.49 -3.85
CA ARG A 283 16.03 14.35 -3.80
C ARG A 283 15.87 13.47 -5.03
N LEU A 284 14.64 13.23 -5.49
CA LEU A 284 14.40 12.51 -6.74
C LEU A 284 15.15 13.18 -7.91
N ALA A 285 15.00 14.48 -8.09
CA ALA A 285 15.68 15.21 -9.14
C ALA A 285 17.20 15.13 -9.03
N ALA A 286 17.76 15.25 -7.80
CA ALA A 286 19.19 15.12 -7.56
C ALA A 286 19.70 13.72 -7.90
N MET A 287 19.00 12.68 -7.47
CA MET A 287 19.33 11.28 -7.77
C MET A 287 19.33 11.00 -9.28
N LEU A 288 18.28 11.44 -9.99
CA LEU A 288 18.20 11.26 -11.43
C LEU A 288 19.37 11.96 -12.16
N LEU A 289 19.73 13.17 -11.72
CA LEU A 289 20.83 13.93 -12.30
C LEU A 289 22.19 13.27 -12.03
N GLU A 290 22.44 12.85 -10.80
CA GLU A 290 23.70 12.23 -10.36
C GLU A 290 24.01 10.98 -11.20
N HIS A 291 23.00 10.14 -11.42
CA HIS A 291 23.16 8.87 -12.15
C HIS A 291 22.91 9.00 -13.66
N SER A 292 22.54 10.19 -14.17
CA SER A 292 22.10 10.38 -15.56
C SER A 292 23.14 9.97 -16.62
N GLN A 293 24.43 9.95 -16.28
CA GLN A 293 25.50 9.60 -17.22
C GLN A 293 25.85 8.09 -17.21
N GLU A 294 25.37 7.34 -16.22
CA GLU A 294 25.61 5.91 -16.15
C GLU A 294 24.86 5.15 -17.27
N PRO A 295 25.33 3.96 -17.65
CA PRO A 295 24.53 3.04 -18.46
C PRO A 295 23.16 2.80 -17.83
N LEU A 296 22.09 2.78 -18.62
CA LEU A 296 20.72 2.76 -18.08
C LEU A 296 20.41 1.55 -17.16
N GLN A 297 21.00 0.40 -17.41
CA GLN A 297 20.83 -0.75 -16.52
C GLN A 297 21.52 -0.53 -15.16
N GLN A 298 22.63 0.21 -15.14
CA GLN A 298 23.29 0.60 -13.90
C GLN A 298 22.48 1.67 -13.16
N GLN A 299 21.93 2.64 -13.87
CA GLN A 299 21.00 3.63 -13.27
C GLN A 299 19.85 2.94 -12.54
N LYS A 300 19.22 1.95 -13.18
CA LYS A 300 18.14 1.17 -12.54
C LYS A 300 18.61 0.52 -11.23
N ALA A 301 19.79 -0.08 -11.23
CA ALA A 301 20.34 -0.75 -10.03
C ALA A 301 20.68 0.28 -8.93
N SER A 302 21.33 1.41 -9.29
CA SER A 302 21.65 2.49 -8.35
C SER A 302 20.39 3.08 -7.72
N ILE A 303 19.38 3.37 -8.53
CA ILE A 303 18.09 3.91 -8.07
C ILE A 303 17.40 2.94 -7.11
N SER A 304 17.33 1.65 -7.47
CA SER A 304 16.75 0.62 -6.60
C SER A 304 17.46 0.59 -5.23
N THR A 305 18.79 0.57 -5.24
CA THR A 305 19.58 0.57 -4.01
C THR A 305 19.35 1.82 -3.16
N ILE A 306 19.32 3.01 -3.77
CA ILE A 306 19.09 4.27 -3.05
C ILE A 306 17.69 4.30 -2.41
N VAL A 307 16.66 3.86 -3.13
CA VAL A 307 15.29 3.80 -2.62
C VAL A 307 15.17 2.79 -1.49
N ASP A 308 15.79 1.61 -1.62
CA ASP A 308 15.78 0.57 -0.58
C ASP A 308 16.57 1.00 0.67
N ASP A 309 17.72 1.66 0.48
CA ASP A 309 18.50 2.24 1.58
C ASP A 309 17.77 3.38 2.30
N TRP A 310 17.02 4.18 1.56
CA TRP A 310 16.20 5.23 2.14
C TRP A 310 15.10 4.65 3.02
N LYS A 311 14.42 3.63 2.53
CA LYS A 311 13.32 2.94 3.19
C LYS A 311 13.77 2.19 4.45
N LYS A 312 14.94 1.50 4.43
CA LYS A 312 15.59 0.77 5.55
C LYS A 312 14.63 0.04 6.49
N GLY A 313 13.86 -0.89 5.96
CA GLY A 313 12.96 -1.73 6.76
C GLY A 313 11.61 -1.11 7.10
N ARG A 314 11.28 0.07 6.59
CA ARG A 314 9.91 0.56 6.51
C ARG A 314 9.18 -0.06 5.33
N ASP A 315 7.87 -0.19 5.48
CA ASP A 315 7.02 -0.59 4.38
C ASP A 315 7.05 0.47 3.26
N GLN A 316 6.87 0.02 2.04
CA GLN A 316 6.69 0.89 0.90
C GLN A 316 5.39 1.68 1.07
N PHE A 317 5.44 3.00 0.88
CA PHE A 317 4.31 3.89 1.13
C PHE A 317 3.28 3.85 0.00
N ASP A 318 3.76 3.80 -1.25
CA ASP A 318 2.92 3.78 -2.45
C ASP A 318 3.58 2.97 -3.56
N ASP A 319 2.86 2.70 -4.65
CA ASP A 319 3.40 2.10 -5.87
C ASP A 319 4.50 2.99 -6.45
N GLN A 320 5.55 2.40 -6.99
CA GLN A 320 6.70 3.14 -7.50
C GLN A 320 6.99 2.76 -8.94
N THR A 321 6.84 3.72 -9.84
CA THR A 321 7.12 3.55 -11.26
C THR A 321 8.08 4.63 -11.75
N LEU A 322 9.16 4.20 -12.40
CA LEU A 322 10.12 5.11 -13.06
C LEU A 322 10.62 4.47 -14.36
N ILE A 323 10.51 5.20 -15.45
CA ILE A 323 11.05 4.81 -16.75
C ILE A 323 12.11 5.82 -17.15
N GLY A 324 13.30 5.34 -17.53
CA GLY A 324 14.35 6.13 -18.14
C GLY A 324 14.55 5.74 -19.60
N ILE A 325 14.59 6.73 -20.48
CA ILE A 325 14.78 6.57 -21.93
C ILE A 325 15.95 7.47 -22.35
N ARG A 326 17.01 6.90 -22.92
CA ARG A 326 18.16 7.63 -23.47
C ARG A 326 17.95 7.93 -24.95
N ILE A 327 18.34 9.15 -25.34
CA ILE A 327 18.24 9.66 -26.71
C ILE A 327 19.59 9.53 -27.44
#